data_d2addd3e6f11adc1a895dd4b25fe9c07
#
_entry.id   d2addd3e6f11adc1a895dd4b25fe9c07
#
_cell.length_a   1.000
_cell.length_b   1.000
_cell.length_c   1.000
_cell.angle_alpha   90.00
_cell.angle_beta   90.00
_cell.angle_gamma   90.00
#
_symmetry.space_group_name_H-M   'P 1'
#
loop_
_entity.id
_entity.type
_entity.pdbx_description
1 polymer ?
#
loop_
_entity_poly.entity_id
_entity_poly.type
_entity_poly.pdbx_seq_one_letter_code
_entity_poly.pdbx_strand_id
1 'polypeptide(L)'
;EENNTSIFVRLGCRLTEWISRRRLLVPISNTSVVSEILHTMKKFFTRKGDDGTTGLLGEGRVFKSDARMEALGSLDEASATLGLARSLMKSPGSFELVVHLQRDLYHLMAEVASTPETEQKFRAVDEAKVKWLEEQIEEIGRKIELPNEFILPGDNPGAAALSLARTVVRRAERRIVQLFMDGQYKNQFGIAYLNRLSSLCFVLEVNEIQSGCGTN
;
A
#
# COMPACT_ATOMS: atom_id res chain seq x y z
N GLU A 1 1.03 -13.31 25.10
CA GLU A 1 2.25 -13.05 24.30
C GLU A 1 1.85 -12.30 23.06
N GLU A 2 1.90 -10.98 23.22
CA GLU A 2 1.37 -10.01 22.28
C GLU A 2 2.48 -9.36 21.45
N ASN A 3 2.15 -9.06 20.19
CA ASN A 3 2.68 -7.93 19.42
C ASN A 3 4.17 -7.88 19.07
N ASN A 4 4.51 -8.35 17.88
CA ASN A 4 5.80 -7.97 17.30
C ASN A 4 5.79 -7.76 15.79
N THR A 5 4.77 -7.12 15.22
CA THR A 5 4.72 -6.91 13.75
C THR A 5 4.66 -5.43 13.31
N SER A 6 4.50 -4.47 14.24
CA SER A 6 4.31 -3.05 13.87
C SER A 6 5.55 -2.15 13.97
N ILE A 7 6.73 -2.70 14.26
CA ILE A 7 7.97 -1.92 14.53
C ILE A 7 8.86 -1.73 13.28
N PHE A 8 8.55 -2.35 12.16
CA PHE A 8 9.51 -2.53 11.07
C PHE A 8 9.75 -1.35 10.12
N VAL A 9 8.97 -0.28 10.17
CA VAL A 9 9.10 0.83 9.18
C VAL A 9 9.73 2.11 9.77
N ARG A 10 9.83 2.24 11.11
CA ARG A 10 10.29 3.50 11.74
C ARG A 10 11.78 3.54 12.15
N LEU A 11 12.55 2.51 11.92
CA LEU A 11 13.92 2.41 12.47
C LEU A 11 15.05 2.78 11.50
N GLY A 12 14.79 2.97 10.21
CA GLY A 12 15.83 3.31 9.22
C GLY A 12 16.48 4.70 9.45
N CYS A 13 15.73 5.67 9.93
CA CYS A 13 16.26 7.05 10.10
C CYS A 13 16.95 7.33 11.45
N ARG A 14 16.68 6.53 12.49
CA ARG A 14 17.24 6.79 13.83
C ARG A 14 18.56 6.10 14.11
N LEU A 15 18.96 5.11 13.32
CA LEU A 15 20.21 4.39 13.57
C LEU A 15 21.45 5.20 13.18
N THR A 16 21.36 5.98 12.09
CA THR A 16 22.44 6.87 11.65
C THR A 16 22.63 8.07 12.59
N GLU A 17 21.58 8.63 13.16
CA GLU A 17 21.67 9.68 14.19
C GLU A 17 22.20 9.14 15.53
N TRP A 18 21.88 7.91 15.89
CA TRP A 18 22.34 7.31 17.14
C TRP A 18 23.84 6.98 17.08
N ILE A 19 24.37 6.54 15.94
CA ILE A 19 25.79 6.26 15.72
C ILE A 19 26.63 7.55 15.70
N SER A 20 26.07 8.67 15.20
CA SER A 20 26.81 9.93 15.11
C SER A 20 26.93 10.67 16.46
N ARG A 21 26.09 10.36 17.45
CA ARG A 21 26.07 11.04 18.76
C ARG A 21 26.86 10.36 19.88
N ARG A 22 27.35 9.13 19.68
CA ARG A 22 28.22 8.46 20.65
C ARG A 22 29.59 8.18 20.06
N ARG A 23 30.52 9.13 20.20
CA ARG A 23 31.96 8.90 20.15
C ARG A 23 32.37 8.02 21.35
N LEU A 24 32.07 6.72 21.31
CA LEU A 24 32.71 5.71 22.12
C LEU A 24 33.61 4.91 21.19
N LEU A 25 34.90 5.34 21.15
CA LEU A 25 35.98 4.51 20.67
C LEU A 25 36.12 3.37 21.70
N VAL A 26 35.41 2.27 21.47
CA VAL A 26 35.65 1.01 22.18
C VAL A 26 36.72 0.29 21.36
N PRO A 27 37.86 -0.04 21.95
CA PRO A 27 38.86 -0.84 21.27
C PRO A 27 38.24 -2.21 20.95
N ILE A 28 38.14 -2.56 19.66
CA ILE A 28 37.60 -3.83 19.18
C ILE A 28 38.67 -4.88 19.38
N SER A 29 38.80 -5.37 20.61
CA SER A 29 39.70 -6.51 20.93
C SER A 29 38.90 -7.79 21.22
N ASN A 30 37.59 -7.78 21.11
CA ASN A 30 36.75 -8.93 21.44
C ASN A 30 36.00 -9.45 20.21
N THR A 31 36.54 -10.43 19.53
CA THR A 31 35.99 -11.10 18.35
C THR A 31 34.60 -11.71 18.61
N SER A 32 34.23 -12.01 19.86
CA SER A 32 32.92 -12.55 20.24
C SER A 32 31.83 -11.48 20.14
N VAL A 33 32.09 -10.24 20.53
CA VAL A 33 31.12 -9.13 20.43
C VAL A 33 30.87 -8.74 18.97
N VAL A 34 31.92 -8.77 18.13
CA VAL A 34 31.77 -8.54 16.69
C VAL A 34 30.93 -9.65 16.04
N SER A 35 31.13 -10.90 16.46
CA SER A 35 30.34 -12.05 16.01
C SER A 35 28.86 -11.94 16.44
N GLU A 36 28.57 -11.49 17.66
CA GLU A 36 27.20 -11.24 18.13
C GLU A 36 26.53 -10.09 17.40
N ILE A 37 27.24 -8.98 17.15
CA ILE A 37 26.73 -7.85 16.37
C ILE A 37 26.46 -8.27 14.93
N LEU A 38 27.33 -9.05 14.30
CA LEU A 38 27.12 -9.59 12.95
C LEU A 38 25.98 -10.62 12.90
N HIS A 39 25.74 -11.36 13.98
CA HIS A 39 24.59 -12.29 14.07
C HIS A 39 23.25 -11.58 14.25
N THR A 40 23.27 -10.36 14.79
CA THR A 40 22.08 -9.51 14.99
C THR A 40 21.77 -8.63 13.78
N MET A 41 22.60 -8.62 12.73
CA MET A 41 22.28 -7.93 11.48
C MET A 41 21.08 -8.59 10.83
N LYS A 42 19.97 -7.86 10.77
CA LYS A 42 18.75 -8.30 10.07
C LYS A 42 19.12 -8.64 8.63
N LYS A 43 18.89 -9.89 8.24
CA LYS A 43 19.07 -10.30 6.84
C LYS A 43 18.00 -9.63 6.00
N PHE A 44 18.37 -8.74 5.10
CA PHE A 44 17.47 -8.08 4.17
C PHE A 44 16.96 -9.01 3.05
N PHE A 45 17.53 -10.20 2.92
CA PHE A 45 17.13 -11.21 1.96
C PHE A 45 17.32 -12.61 2.55
N THR A 46 16.50 -13.57 2.11
CA THR A 46 16.51 -14.95 2.63
C THR A 46 17.04 -15.97 1.63
N ARG A 47 17.15 -15.61 0.34
CA ARG A 47 17.44 -16.48 -0.80
C ARG A 47 16.43 -17.61 -1.03
N LYS A 48 15.37 -17.73 -0.21
CA LYS A 48 14.36 -18.78 -0.33
C LYS A 48 13.49 -18.69 -1.59
N GLY A 49 13.57 -17.57 -2.31
CA GLY A 49 12.79 -17.32 -3.52
C GLY A 49 13.65 -17.30 -4.79
N ASP A 50 14.92 -17.66 -4.73
CA ASP A 50 15.83 -17.66 -5.89
C ASP A 50 15.49 -18.81 -6.87
N ASP A 51 14.72 -19.80 -6.41
CA ASP A 51 14.13 -20.87 -7.21
C ASP A 51 12.90 -20.46 -8.03
N GLY A 52 12.50 -19.18 -8.00
CA GLY A 52 11.31 -18.67 -8.68
C GLY A 52 10.00 -18.89 -7.94
N THR A 53 10.04 -19.43 -6.70
CA THR A 53 8.85 -19.63 -5.88
C THR A 53 8.75 -18.61 -4.73
N THR A 54 7.55 -18.49 -4.13
CA THR A 54 7.29 -17.67 -2.94
C THR A 54 6.27 -18.34 -2.02
N GLY A 55 6.30 -18.02 -0.72
CA GLY A 55 5.32 -18.51 0.26
C GLY A 55 4.04 -17.67 0.26
N LEU A 56 2.94 -18.29 0.66
CA LEU A 56 1.68 -17.64 0.99
C LEU A 56 1.56 -17.39 2.50
N LEU A 57 0.52 -16.68 2.92
CA LEU A 57 0.16 -16.55 4.34
C LEU A 57 -0.65 -17.78 4.81
N GLY A 58 0.02 -18.91 4.86
CA GLY A 58 -0.48 -20.24 5.17
C GLY A 58 0.54 -21.27 4.72
N GLU A 59 0.12 -22.51 4.57
CA GLU A 59 0.99 -23.56 4.07
C GLU A 59 1.12 -23.54 2.55
N GLY A 60 2.30 -23.94 2.06
CA GLY A 60 2.57 -24.07 0.63
C GLY A 60 3.36 -22.91 0.03
N ARG A 61 3.78 -23.13 -1.20
CA ARG A 61 4.52 -22.18 -2.04
C ARG A 61 3.92 -22.20 -3.45
N VAL A 62 3.98 -21.06 -4.12
CA VAL A 62 3.53 -20.88 -5.51
C VAL A 62 4.66 -20.30 -6.35
N PHE A 63 4.59 -20.43 -7.67
CA PHE A 63 5.49 -19.73 -8.57
C PHE A 63 5.26 -18.22 -8.49
N LYS A 64 6.31 -17.43 -8.61
CA LYS A 64 6.21 -15.95 -8.68
C LYS A 64 5.42 -15.45 -9.90
N SER A 65 5.23 -16.29 -10.90
CA SER A 65 4.39 -16.05 -12.08
C SER A 65 2.91 -16.43 -11.89
N ASP A 66 2.53 -16.89 -10.69
CA ASP A 66 1.13 -17.21 -10.37
C ASP A 66 0.25 -15.96 -10.43
N ALA A 67 -1.01 -16.12 -10.87
CA ALA A 67 -1.97 -15.01 -10.97
C ALA A 67 -2.18 -14.29 -9.64
N ARG A 68 -2.06 -14.99 -8.51
CA ARG A 68 -2.13 -14.42 -7.16
C ARG A 68 -0.97 -13.47 -6.87
N MET A 69 0.24 -13.82 -7.33
CA MET A 69 1.41 -12.96 -7.18
C MET A 69 1.32 -11.72 -8.07
N GLU A 70 0.76 -11.86 -9.26
CA GLU A 70 0.47 -10.74 -10.16
C GLU A 70 -0.57 -9.77 -9.55
N ALA A 71 -1.61 -10.30 -8.91
CA ALA A 71 -2.59 -9.49 -8.19
C ALA A 71 -1.95 -8.76 -6.98
N LEU A 72 -1.14 -9.46 -6.18
CA LEU A 72 -0.41 -8.86 -5.06
C LEU A 72 0.55 -7.76 -5.53
N GLY A 73 1.32 -8.00 -6.59
CA GLY A 73 2.20 -7.00 -7.17
C GLY A 73 1.43 -5.75 -7.64
N SER A 74 0.26 -5.95 -8.24
CA SER A 74 -0.58 -4.83 -8.69
C SER A 74 -1.16 -4.02 -7.52
N LEU A 75 -1.49 -4.65 -6.39
CA LEU A 75 -1.92 -3.96 -5.16
C LEU A 75 -0.76 -3.18 -4.52
N ASP A 76 0.44 -3.75 -4.54
CA ASP A 76 1.64 -3.09 -4.02
C ASP A 76 2.01 -1.86 -4.87
N GLU A 77 1.94 -1.97 -6.20
CA GLU A 77 2.09 -0.84 -7.11
C GLU A 77 1.02 0.25 -6.86
N ALA A 78 -0.24 -0.13 -6.59
CA ALA A 78 -1.29 0.81 -6.23
C ALA A 78 -0.96 1.55 -4.92
N SER A 79 -0.49 0.84 -3.91
CA SER A 79 -0.05 1.43 -2.65
C SER A 79 1.14 2.37 -2.83
N ALA A 80 2.13 1.98 -3.63
CA ALA A 80 3.31 2.80 -3.94
C ALA A 80 2.94 4.08 -4.70
N THR A 81 2.04 3.99 -5.69
CA THR A 81 1.58 5.16 -6.45
C THR A 81 0.73 6.11 -5.61
N LEU A 82 -0.10 5.60 -4.70
CA LEU A 82 -0.77 6.41 -3.68
C LEU A 82 0.23 7.10 -2.74
N GLY A 83 1.32 6.43 -2.38
CA GLY A 83 2.41 7.03 -1.61
C GLY A 83 3.10 8.17 -2.35
N LEU A 84 3.32 8.02 -3.66
CA LEU A 84 3.82 9.09 -4.52
C LEU A 84 2.83 10.28 -4.55
N ALA A 85 1.55 10.01 -4.79
CA ALA A 85 0.51 11.05 -4.80
C ALA A 85 0.51 11.81 -3.46
N ARG A 86 0.48 11.09 -2.34
CA ARG A 86 0.52 11.67 -0.99
C ARG A 86 1.71 12.61 -0.77
N SER A 87 2.87 12.30 -1.33
CA SER A 87 4.08 13.14 -1.19
C SER A 87 4.03 14.43 -2.00
N LEU A 88 3.15 14.52 -3.00
CA LEU A 88 3.02 15.63 -3.93
C LEU A 88 1.75 16.47 -3.72
N MET A 89 0.77 15.93 -3.01
CA MET A 89 -0.51 16.60 -2.73
C MET A 89 -0.32 17.78 -1.77
N LYS A 90 -1.14 18.81 -1.97
CA LYS A 90 -1.19 20.01 -1.14
C LYS A 90 -2.54 20.21 -0.45
N SER A 91 -3.59 19.48 -0.87
CA SER A 91 -4.93 19.60 -0.31
C SER A 91 -4.95 19.20 1.18
N PRO A 92 -5.48 20.07 2.08
CA PRO A 92 -5.59 19.75 3.50
C PRO A 92 -6.42 18.49 3.76
N GLY A 93 -5.99 17.66 4.71
CA GLY A 93 -6.70 16.43 5.11
C GLY A 93 -6.53 15.23 4.17
N SER A 94 -6.07 15.43 2.95
CA SER A 94 -5.89 14.33 1.98
C SER A 94 -4.74 13.40 2.34
N PHE A 95 -3.76 13.89 3.10
CA PHE A 95 -2.61 13.08 3.54
C PHE A 95 -3.03 11.89 4.42
N GLU A 96 -3.80 12.17 5.48
CA GLU A 96 -4.27 11.13 6.42
C GLU A 96 -5.20 10.16 5.74
N LEU A 97 -6.06 10.64 4.83
CA LEU A 97 -6.93 9.80 4.03
C LEU A 97 -6.12 8.80 3.20
N VAL A 98 -5.10 9.26 2.47
CA VAL A 98 -4.27 8.37 1.66
C VAL A 98 -3.47 7.38 2.53
N VAL A 99 -3.01 7.77 3.71
CA VAL A 99 -2.39 6.83 4.68
C VAL A 99 -3.37 5.74 5.09
N HIS A 100 -4.64 6.08 5.31
CA HIS A 100 -5.67 5.09 5.63
C HIS A 100 -5.87 4.11 4.47
N LEU A 101 -6.00 4.61 3.23
CA LEU A 101 -6.13 3.79 2.04
C LEU A 101 -4.95 2.82 1.83
N GLN A 102 -3.73 3.29 2.07
CA GLN A 102 -2.54 2.43 1.97
C GLN A 102 -2.54 1.31 3.03
N ARG A 103 -3.06 1.57 4.24
CA ARG A 103 -3.22 0.54 5.28
C ARG A 103 -4.27 -0.49 4.88
N ASP A 104 -5.37 -0.04 4.28
CA ASP A 104 -6.40 -0.95 3.78
C ASP A 104 -5.88 -1.83 2.64
N LEU A 105 -5.12 -1.26 1.70
CA LEU A 105 -4.45 -2.05 0.66
C LEU A 105 -3.46 -3.06 1.25
N TYR A 106 -2.71 -2.72 2.30
CA TYR A 106 -1.83 -3.67 2.99
C TYR A 106 -2.62 -4.85 3.57
N HIS A 107 -3.78 -4.58 4.20
CA HIS A 107 -4.64 -5.64 4.71
C HIS A 107 -5.27 -6.46 3.59
N LEU A 108 -5.67 -5.83 2.47
CA LEU A 108 -6.18 -6.53 1.30
C LEU A 108 -5.11 -7.43 0.66
N MET A 109 -3.84 -6.99 0.60
CA MET A 109 -2.73 -7.83 0.18
C MET A 109 -2.59 -9.07 1.08
N ALA A 110 -2.71 -8.93 2.39
CA ALA A 110 -2.68 -10.07 3.31
C ALA A 110 -3.85 -11.03 3.07
N GLU A 111 -5.05 -10.51 2.82
CA GLU A 111 -6.22 -11.32 2.46
C GLU A 111 -5.99 -12.09 1.16
N VAL A 112 -5.48 -11.44 0.11
CA VAL A 112 -5.17 -12.09 -1.19
C VAL A 112 -4.04 -13.11 -1.07
N ALA A 113 -3.05 -12.87 -0.21
CA ALA A 113 -1.94 -13.79 0.04
C ALA A 113 -2.32 -14.99 0.93
N SER A 114 -3.51 -14.99 1.53
CA SER A 114 -3.95 -16.07 2.42
C SER A 114 -4.27 -17.36 1.64
N THR A 115 -4.17 -18.49 2.35
CA THR A 115 -4.65 -19.80 1.86
C THR A 115 -6.09 -20.03 2.32
N PRO A 116 -6.82 -21.02 1.77
CA PRO A 116 -8.18 -21.33 2.21
C PRO A 116 -8.30 -21.54 3.72
N GLU A 117 -7.27 -22.11 4.35
CA GLU A 117 -7.23 -22.41 5.79
C GLU A 117 -7.04 -21.12 6.64
N THR A 118 -6.43 -20.10 6.07
CA THR A 118 -6.12 -18.83 6.77
C THR A 118 -6.98 -17.65 6.32
N GLU A 119 -7.83 -17.84 5.30
CA GLU A 119 -8.67 -16.80 4.69
C GLU A 119 -9.46 -16.00 5.73
N GLN A 120 -10.12 -16.69 6.67
CA GLN A 120 -10.93 -16.04 7.71
C GLN A 120 -10.10 -15.13 8.63
N LYS A 121 -8.86 -15.52 8.92
CA LYS A 121 -7.95 -14.76 9.79
C LYS A 121 -7.50 -13.45 9.14
N PHE A 122 -7.35 -13.44 7.83
CA PHE A 122 -6.84 -12.31 7.07
C PHE A 122 -7.93 -11.50 6.37
N ARG A 123 -9.20 -11.89 6.50
CA ARG A 123 -10.32 -11.12 5.93
C ARG A 123 -10.37 -9.73 6.55
N ALA A 124 -10.13 -8.72 5.74
CA ALA A 124 -9.91 -7.35 6.19
C ALA A 124 -10.85 -6.32 5.56
N VAL A 125 -11.44 -6.65 4.40
CA VAL A 125 -12.35 -5.77 3.69
C VAL A 125 -13.78 -6.31 3.79
N ASP A 126 -14.67 -5.47 4.31
CA ASP A 126 -16.09 -5.76 4.50
C ASP A 126 -16.97 -4.64 3.88
N GLU A 127 -18.27 -4.78 4.03
CA GLU A 127 -19.25 -3.79 3.56
C GLU A 127 -19.05 -2.42 4.21
N ALA A 128 -18.68 -2.39 5.50
CA ALA A 128 -18.48 -1.14 6.23
C ALA A 128 -17.33 -0.32 5.64
N LYS A 129 -16.25 -0.96 5.22
CA LYS A 129 -15.14 -0.29 4.53
C LYS A 129 -15.53 0.25 3.16
N VAL A 130 -16.34 -0.49 2.40
CA VAL A 130 -16.86 -0.01 1.12
C VAL A 130 -17.73 1.23 1.33
N LYS A 131 -18.66 1.18 2.28
CA LYS A 131 -19.53 2.30 2.63
C LYS A 131 -18.72 3.52 3.11
N TRP A 132 -17.71 3.30 3.93
CA TRP A 132 -16.83 4.39 4.35
C TRP A 132 -16.15 5.08 3.16
N LEU A 133 -15.68 4.33 2.14
CA LEU A 133 -15.15 4.94 0.91
C LEU A 133 -16.20 5.75 0.16
N GLU A 134 -17.42 5.26 0.08
CA GLU A 134 -18.53 5.97 -0.56
C GLU A 134 -18.81 7.29 0.17
N GLU A 135 -18.81 7.30 1.50
CA GLU A 135 -18.94 8.50 2.32
C GLU A 135 -17.81 9.52 2.07
N GLN A 136 -16.55 9.04 1.94
CA GLN A 136 -15.43 9.93 1.61
C GLN A 136 -15.55 10.55 0.20
N ILE A 137 -15.98 9.76 -0.78
CA ILE A 137 -16.23 10.24 -2.14
C ILE A 137 -17.31 11.32 -2.14
N GLU A 138 -18.41 11.10 -1.42
CA GLU A 138 -19.51 12.08 -1.32
C GLU A 138 -19.07 13.34 -0.58
N GLU A 139 -18.34 13.20 0.53
CA GLU A 139 -17.90 14.36 1.33
C GLU A 139 -16.99 15.28 0.52
N ILE A 140 -16.02 14.73 -0.20
CA ILE A 140 -15.11 15.52 -1.04
C ILE A 140 -15.85 16.00 -2.29
N GLY A 141 -16.68 15.15 -2.89
CA GLY A 141 -17.48 15.47 -4.08
C GLY A 141 -18.41 16.67 -3.90
N ARG A 142 -18.92 16.91 -2.68
CA ARG A 142 -19.74 18.13 -2.38
C ARG A 142 -18.93 19.42 -2.37
N LYS A 143 -17.59 19.34 -2.27
CA LYS A 143 -16.69 20.50 -2.14
C LYS A 143 -16.04 20.88 -3.47
N ILE A 144 -16.23 20.08 -4.51
CA ILE A 144 -15.61 20.26 -5.82
C ILE A 144 -16.66 20.50 -6.91
N GLU A 145 -16.29 21.23 -7.93
CA GLU A 145 -17.06 21.36 -9.16
C GLU A 145 -16.55 20.37 -10.19
N LEU A 146 -17.41 19.47 -10.66
CA LEU A 146 -17.03 18.55 -11.73
C LEU A 146 -17.03 19.31 -13.07
N PRO A 147 -15.92 19.30 -13.82
CA PRO A 147 -15.90 19.90 -15.15
C PRO A 147 -16.81 19.11 -16.10
N ASN A 148 -17.45 19.82 -17.03
CA ASN A 148 -18.26 19.23 -18.08
C ASN A 148 -17.46 18.60 -19.22
N GLU A 149 -16.12 18.71 -19.15
CA GLU A 149 -15.18 18.24 -20.15
C GLU A 149 -14.28 17.14 -19.59
N PHE A 150 -13.61 16.41 -20.51
CA PHE A 150 -12.64 15.39 -20.12
C PHE A 150 -11.40 16.06 -19.50
N ILE A 151 -11.04 15.63 -18.30
CA ILE A 151 -9.82 16.11 -17.61
C ILE A 151 -8.61 15.40 -18.20
N LEU A 152 -7.69 16.17 -18.78
CA LEU A 152 -6.37 15.68 -19.15
C LEU A 152 -5.48 15.65 -17.90
N PRO A 153 -4.85 14.50 -17.56
CA PRO A 153 -3.95 14.44 -16.40
C PRO A 153 -2.72 15.35 -16.58
N GLY A 154 -2.34 16.10 -15.53
CA GLY A 154 -1.06 16.81 -15.56
C GLY A 154 -1.07 18.26 -15.09
N ASP A 155 -2.18 18.83 -14.65
CA ASP A 155 -2.30 20.24 -14.23
C ASP A 155 -1.37 20.60 -13.07
N ASN A 156 -1.16 19.67 -12.15
CA ASN A 156 -0.14 19.79 -11.12
C ASN A 156 0.40 18.39 -10.73
N PRO A 157 1.56 18.31 -10.05
CA PRO A 157 2.19 17.04 -9.72
C PRO A 157 1.32 16.12 -8.85
N GLY A 158 0.56 16.66 -7.88
CA GLY A 158 -0.34 15.90 -7.00
C GLY A 158 -1.49 15.28 -7.79
N ALA A 159 -2.17 16.08 -8.60
CA ALA A 159 -3.27 15.62 -9.47
C ALA A 159 -2.77 14.58 -10.50
N ALA A 160 -1.63 14.81 -11.15
CA ALA A 160 -1.04 13.86 -12.09
C ALA A 160 -0.74 12.50 -11.42
N ALA A 161 -0.18 12.52 -10.20
CA ALA A 161 0.11 11.31 -9.43
C ALA A 161 -1.17 10.57 -9.01
N LEU A 162 -2.25 11.29 -8.66
CA LEU A 162 -3.57 10.72 -8.35
C LEU A 162 -4.20 10.07 -9.57
N SER A 163 -4.09 10.70 -10.75
CA SER A 163 -4.54 10.11 -12.01
C SER A 163 -3.80 8.82 -12.33
N LEU A 164 -2.48 8.79 -12.14
CA LEU A 164 -1.69 7.57 -12.26
C LEU A 164 -2.16 6.51 -11.26
N ALA A 165 -2.31 6.85 -9.98
CA ALA A 165 -2.79 5.94 -8.94
C ALA A 165 -4.15 5.33 -9.31
N ARG A 166 -5.09 6.13 -9.82
CA ARG A 166 -6.38 5.67 -10.32
C ARG A 166 -6.24 4.56 -11.37
N THR A 167 -5.35 4.74 -12.34
CA THR A 167 -5.16 3.73 -13.41
C THR A 167 -4.53 2.45 -12.89
N VAL A 168 -3.59 2.55 -11.94
CA VAL A 168 -2.94 1.40 -11.29
C VAL A 168 -3.92 0.64 -10.40
N VAL A 169 -4.75 1.34 -9.59
CA VAL A 169 -5.84 0.74 -8.80
C VAL A 169 -6.79 -0.05 -9.70
N ARG A 170 -7.21 0.51 -10.85
CA ARG A 170 -8.06 -0.20 -11.83
C ARG A 170 -7.37 -1.42 -12.44
N ARG A 171 -6.06 -1.42 -12.57
CA ARG A 171 -5.30 -2.63 -12.98
C ARG A 171 -5.35 -3.67 -11.87
N ALA A 172 -5.11 -3.28 -10.62
CA ALA A 172 -5.21 -4.17 -9.46
C ALA A 172 -6.62 -4.77 -9.32
N GLU A 173 -7.67 -3.95 -9.47
CA GLU A 173 -9.07 -4.41 -9.49
C GLU A 173 -9.27 -5.55 -10.51
N ARG A 174 -8.83 -5.36 -11.77
CA ARG A 174 -8.97 -6.40 -12.80
C ARG A 174 -8.23 -7.70 -12.46
N ARG A 175 -7.07 -7.63 -11.79
CA ARG A 175 -6.35 -8.82 -11.34
C ARG A 175 -7.08 -9.55 -10.21
N ILE A 176 -7.69 -8.81 -9.28
CA ILE A 176 -8.54 -9.41 -8.23
C ILE A 176 -9.81 -10.00 -8.82
N VAL A 177 -10.45 -9.35 -9.78
CA VAL A 177 -11.60 -9.90 -10.51
C VAL A 177 -11.24 -11.21 -11.18
N GLN A 178 -10.06 -11.31 -11.81
CA GLN A 178 -9.60 -12.58 -12.41
C GLN A 178 -9.51 -13.69 -11.35
N LEU A 179 -8.86 -13.42 -10.20
CA LEU A 179 -8.79 -14.40 -9.11
C LEU A 179 -10.18 -14.80 -8.57
N PHE A 180 -11.12 -13.87 -8.53
CA PHE A 180 -12.48 -14.11 -8.11
C PHE A 180 -13.20 -15.06 -9.11
N MET A 181 -13.08 -14.77 -10.40
CA MET A 181 -13.66 -15.62 -11.46
C MET A 181 -13.07 -17.02 -11.48
N ASP A 182 -11.79 -17.16 -11.16
CA ASP A 182 -11.07 -18.43 -11.07
C ASP A 182 -11.32 -19.16 -9.73
N GLY A 183 -12.16 -18.61 -8.83
CA GLY A 183 -12.48 -19.20 -7.52
C GLY A 183 -11.33 -19.14 -6.50
N GLN A 184 -10.25 -18.45 -6.80
CA GLN A 184 -9.08 -18.31 -5.93
C GLN A 184 -9.22 -17.18 -4.89
N TYR A 185 -10.15 -16.26 -5.09
CA TYR A 185 -10.53 -15.19 -4.18
C TYR A 185 -12.05 -15.16 -4.06
N LYS A 186 -12.60 -14.97 -2.85
CA LYS A 186 -14.05 -15.13 -2.62
C LYS A 186 -14.72 -13.86 -2.09
N ASN A 187 -13.96 -12.84 -1.69
CA ASN A 187 -14.51 -11.66 -1.06
C ASN A 187 -14.92 -10.60 -2.10
N GLN A 188 -16.21 -10.53 -2.42
CA GLN A 188 -16.74 -9.51 -3.33
C GLN A 188 -16.54 -8.07 -2.84
N PHE A 189 -16.43 -7.84 -1.51
CA PHE A 189 -16.20 -6.50 -0.96
C PHE A 189 -14.81 -5.97 -1.31
N GLY A 190 -13.80 -6.85 -1.48
CA GLY A 190 -12.49 -6.44 -1.98
C GLY A 190 -12.53 -5.86 -3.38
N ILE A 191 -13.36 -6.43 -4.27
CA ILE A 191 -13.57 -5.90 -5.63
C ILE A 191 -14.30 -4.54 -5.55
N ALA A 192 -15.40 -4.48 -4.77
CA ALA A 192 -16.16 -3.25 -4.59
C ALA A 192 -15.28 -2.13 -4.00
N TYR A 193 -14.44 -2.45 -3.02
CA TYR A 193 -13.49 -1.52 -2.42
C TYR A 193 -12.54 -0.92 -3.46
N LEU A 194 -11.88 -1.74 -4.28
CA LEU A 194 -10.95 -1.26 -5.31
C LEU A 194 -11.67 -0.42 -6.37
N ASN A 195 -12.89 -0.77 -6.73
CA ASN A 195 -13.70 0.03 -7.63
C ASN A 195 -13.98 1.43 -7.05
N ARG A 196 -14.43 1.52 -5.78
CA ARG A 196 -14.64 2.79 -5.08
C ARG A 196 -13.34 3.56 -4.85
N LEU A 197 -12.23 2.87 -4.54
CA LEU A 197 -10.92 3.49 -4.40
C LEU A 197 -10.48 4.20 -5.68
N SER A 198 -10.73 3.59 -6.85
CA SER A 198 -10.43 4.24 -8.12
C SER A 198 -11.28 5.51 -8.33
N SER A 199 -12.53 5.52 -7.89
CA SER A 199 -13.41 6.70 -7.94
C SER A 199 -12.93 7.79 -6.97
N LEU A 200 -12.48 7.40 -5.77
CA LEU A 200 -11.92 8.33 -4.80
C LEU A 200 -10.64 8.99 -5.33
N CYS A 201 -9.76 8.24 -6.01
CA CYS A 201 -8.58 8.83 -6.65
C CYS A 201 -8.97 9.93 -7.65
N PHE A 202 -10.03 9.74 -8.43
CA PHE A 202 -10.52 10.77 -9.36
C PHE A 202 -11.07 12.01 -8.63
N VAL A 203 -11.86 11.82 -7.59
CA VAL A 203 -12.39 12.92 -6.79
C VAL A 203 -11.27 13.71 -6.11
N LEU A 204 -10.25 13.01 -5.59
CA LEU A 204 -9.05 13.64 -5.03
C LEU A 204 -8.23 14.39 -6.09
N GLU A 205 -8.13 13.86 -7.33
CA GLU A 205 -7.48 14.53 -8.45
C GLU A 205 -8.13 15.89 -8.74
N VAL A 206 -9.46 15.92 -8.85
CA VAL A 206 -10.20 17.17 -9.06
C VAL A 206 -10.04 18.14 -7.90
N ASN A 207 -10.13 17.65 -6.67
CA ASN A 207 -9.93 18.45 -5.48
C ASN A 207 -8.52 19.07 -5.42
N GLU A 208 -7.50 18.32 -5.84
CA GLU A 208 -6.11 18.79 -5.88
C GLU A 208 -5.90 19.87 -6.95
N ILE A 209 -6.54 19.74 -8.12
CA ILE A 209 -6.53 20.78 -9.17
C ILE A 209 -7.13 22.08 -8.65
N GLN A 210 -8.33 22.03 -8.05
CA GLN A 210 -9.06 23.20 -7.60
C GLN A 210 -8.40 23.88 -6.39
N SER A 211 -7.82 23.10 -5.48
CA SER A 211 -7.06 23.63 -4.34
C SER A 211 -5.78 24.35 -4.77
N GLY A 212 -5.17 23.97 -5.88
CA GLY A 212 -3.98 24.62 -6.44
C GLY A 212 -4.25 25.93 -7.17
N CYS A 213 -5.48 26.15 -7.65
CA CYS A 213 -5.86 27.39 -8.36
C CYS A 213 -6.13 28.60 -7.43
N GLY A 214 -6.22 28.37 -6.11
CA GLY A 214 -6.54 29.43 -5.12
C GLY A 214 -5.35 30.17 -4.51
N THR A 215 -4.13 29.94 -4.98
CA THR A 215 -2.87 30.50 -4.40
C THR A 215 -2.08 31.35 -5.40
N ASN A 216 -2.74 32.21 -6.17
CA ASN A 216 -2.10 33.30 -6.93
C ASN A 216 -2.53 34.67 -6.39
#